data_caa550b8f79e954a176ef969f15ca6b7
#
_entry.id   caa550b8f79e954a176ef969f15ca6b7
#
_cell.length_a   1.000
_cell.length_b   1.000
_cell.length_c   1.000
_cell.angle_alpha   90.00
_cell.angle_beta   90.00
_cell.angle_gamma   90.00
#
_symmetry.space_group_name_H-M   'P 1'
#
loop_
_entity.id
_entity.type
_entity.pdbx_description
1 polymer ?
#
loop_
_entity_poly.entity_id
_entity_poly.type
_entity_poly.pdbx_seq_one_letter_code
_entity_poly.pdbx_strand_id
1 'polypeptide(L)'
;MKAGESISGTAYAPSAAGVPQTRGHGLSAEAVTVAYGRTDVVHAASLALRPAEVTALVGPNGSGKSTLLRTLARLQNARSGSLTVDAGTDGATDGFALGAREFARCVALLTQSRSTPGGLSVRDVVEFGRYPHRGRWGRPDPDGAAAVDRALALTGVEDLAGRGVEQLSGGQLQRVWLASCLAQETGVLLLDEPTTYLDLRYQVELLDLMRDLADLHGIAVGVVLHDLDQAASVADRVALLHAGRVVADGTPEDVFTPELLSDVYGIRIDVDTDPSTGRLRTRAMGRHHSRSERLSTSS
;
A
#
# COMPACT_ATOMS: atom_id res chain seq x y z
N MET A 1 14.90 -31.36 -33.73
CA MET A 1 13.63 -31.60 -33.00
C MET A 1 13.96 -31.69 -31.52
N LYS A 2 13.83 -30.60 -30.78
CA LYS A 2 13.85 -30.62 -29.31
C LYS A 2 12.54 -29.96 -28.87
N ALA A 3 11.79 -30.69 -28.09
CA ALA A 3 10.48 -30.36 -27.60
C ALA A 3 10.57 -29.13 -26.65
N GLY A 4 9.61 -28.22 -26.77
CA GLY A 4 9.48 -27.07 -25.90
C GLY A 4 9.09 -27.51 -24.49
N GLU A 5 9.89 -27.16 -23.51
CA GLU A 5 9.49 -27.19 -22.10
C GLU A 5 8.44 -26.09 -21.88
N SER A 6 7.22 -26.51 -21.61
CA SER A 6 6.16 -25.62 -21.15
C SER A 6 6.53 -25.16 -19.76
N ILE A 7 6.68 -23.86 -19.58
CA ILE A 7 6.80 -23.21 -18.28
C ILE A 7 5.44 -23.34 -17.60
N SER A 8 5.26 -24.36 -16.77
CA SER A 8 4.13 -24.43 -15.86
C SER A 8 4.40 -23.45 -14.72
N GLY A 9 4.00 -22.20 -14.91
CA GLY A 9 3.90 -21.26 -13.82
C GLY A 9 2.81 -21.73 -12.87
N THR A 10 3.17 -22.27 -11.72
CA THR A 10 2.24 -22.50 -10.63
C THR A 10 1.76 -21.11 -10.18
N ALA A 11 0.61 -20.69 -10.68
CA ALA A 11 -0.08 -19.51 -10.19
C ALA A 11 -0.32 -19.73 -8.68
N TYR A 12 0.22 -18.84 -7.86
CA TYR A 12 -0.10 -18.78 -6.44
C TYR A 12 -1.60 -18.48 -6.32
N ALA A 13 -2.37 -19.47 -5.90
CA ALA A 13 -3.76 -19.30 -5.54
C ALA A 13 -3.81 -19.25 -4.00
N PRO A 14 -4.05 -18.10 -3.39
CA PRO A 14 -4.23 -18.03 -1.94
C PRO A 14 -5.44 -18.86 -1.55
N SER A 15 -5.25 -19.76 -0.58
CA SER A 15 -6.34 -20.52 0.00
C SER A 15 -7.26 -19.55 0.76
N ALA A 16 -8.49 -19.41 0.31
CA ALA A 16 -9.51 -18.55 0.92
C ALA A 16 -9.99 -19.05 2.30
N ALA A 17 -9.34 -20.04 2.90
CA ALA A 17 -9.76 -20.66 4.13
C ALA A 17 -9.14 -19.96 5.35
N GLY A 18 -9.97 -19.22 6.09
CA GLY A 18 -9.71 -18.98 7.52
C GLY A 18 -9.20 -17.61 7.97
N VAL A 19 -9.20 -16.58 7.12
CA VAL A 19 -9.01 -15.23 7.66
C VAL A 19 -10.32 -14.74 8.25
N PRO A 20 -10.36 -14.31 9.53
CA PRO A 20 -11.54 -13.67 10.08
C PRO A 20 -11.88 -12.50 9.17
N GLN A 21 -13.14 -12.39 8.73
CA GLN A 21 -13.61 -11.14 8.11
C GLN A 21 -13.40 -10.07 9.18
N THR A 22 -12.34 -9.29 9.03
CA THR A 22 -12.16 -8.09 9.84
C THR A 22 -13.36 -7.21 9.52
N ARG A 23 -14.13 -6.84 10.54
CA ARG A 23 -15.22 -5.89 10.37
C ARG A 23 -14.63 -4.70 9.65
N GLY A 24 -15.14 -4.40 8.45
CA GLY A 24 -14.55 -3.41 7.57
C GLY A 24 -14.42 -2.06 8.30
N HIS A 25 -13.19 -1.72 8.67
CA HIS A 25 -12.87 -0.41 9.21
C HIS A 25 -12.55 0.51 8.05
N GLY A 26 -13.09 1.72 8.09
CA GLY A 26 -12.67 2.82 7.24
C GLY A 26 -11.73 3.76 8.00
N LEU A 27 -10.96 4.56 7.26
CA LEU A 27 -10.12 5.62 7.80
C LEU A 27 -10.29 6.86 6.96
N SER A 28 -10.69 7.98 7.57
CA SER A 28 -10.84 9.24 6.86
C SER A 28 -10.08 10.37 7.55
N ALA A 29 -9.41 11.18 6.75
CA ALA A 29 -8.78 12.41 7.15
C ALA A 29 -9.50 13.60 6.53
N GLU A 30 -9.72 14.66 7.30
CA GLU A 30 -10.33 15.90 6.81
C GLU A 30 -9.43 17.10 7.10
N ALA A 31 -9.12 17.84 6.04
CA ALA A 31 -8.32 19.08 6.08
C ALA A 31 -7.00 18.96 6.89
N VAL A 32 -6.35 17.80 6.80
CA VAL A 32 -5.11 17.50 7.53
C VAL A 32 -3.97 18.35 6.98
N THR A 33 -3.32 19.12 7.86
CA THR A 33 -2.10 19.88 7.57
C THR A 33 -0.95 19.29 8.37
N VAL A 34 0.20 19.08 7.71
CA VAL A 34 1.40 18.50 8.34
C VAL A 34 2.59 19.40 8.08
N ALA A 35 3.37 19.64 9.14
CA ALA A 35 4.55 20.51 9.09
C ALA A 35 5.80 19.78 9.59
N TYR A 36 6.96 20.08 8.99
CA TYR A 36 8.28 19.81 9.53
C TYR A 36 8.90 21.14 10.01
N GLY A 37 8.98 21.29 11.33
CA GLY A 37 9.37 22.56 11.92
C GLY A 37 8.36 23.67 11.62
N ARG A 38 8.77 24.66 10.81
CA ARG A 38 7.90 25.78 10.41
C ARG A 38 7.31 25.65 9.01
N THR A 39 7.71 24.64 8.25
CA THR A 39 7.32 24.48 6.84
C THR A 39 6.20 23.45 6.73
N ASP A 40 5.04 23.87 6.24
CA ASP A 40 3.95 22.97 5.91
C ASP A 40 4.33 22.16 4.65
N VAL A 41 4.14 20.85 4.72
CA VAL A 41 4.45 19.88 3.65
C VAL A 41 3.17 19.26 3.09
N VAL A 42 2.13 19.15 3.91
CA VAL A 42 0.79 18.75 3.49
C VAL A 42 -0.17 19.88 3.91
N HIS A 43 -1.02 20.29 3.00
CA HIS A 43 -1.87 21.47 3.15
C HIS A 43 -3.36 21.08 3.05
N ALA A 44 -4.04 21.04 4.18
CA ALA A 44 -5.48 20.76 4.28
C ALA A 44 -5.94 19.58 3.40
N ALA A 45 -5.17 18.49 3.42
CA ALA A 45 -5.49 17.30 2.62
C ALA A 45 -6.65 16.51 3.25
N SER A 46 -7.59 16.10 2.41
CA SER A 46 -8.66 15.18 2.79
C SER A 46 -8.53 13.90 1.99
N LEU A 47 -8.73 12.74 2.63
CA LEU A 47 -8.61 11.42 2.03
C LEU A 47 -9.48 10.43 2.80
N ALA A 48 -10.21 9.58 2.10
CA ALA A 48 -10.99 8.51 2.70
C ALA A 48 -10.53 7.15 2.17
N LEU A 49 -10.23 6.23 3.08
CA LEU A 49 -9.97 4.83 2.80
C LEU A 49 -11.20 4.02 3.24
N ARG A 50 -11.84 3.36 2.29
CA ARG A 50 -13.09 2.64 2.52
C ARG A 50 -12.84 1.13 2.62
N PRO A 51 -13.64 0.41 3.43
CA PRO A 51 -13.57 -1.05 3.48
C PRO A 51 -13.74 -1.66 2.08
N ALA A 52 -13.00 -2.73 1.82
CA ALA A 52 -13.00 -3.47 0.57
C ALA A 52 -12.58 -2.64 -0.67
N GLU A 53 -11.91 -1.49 -0.47
CA GLU A 53 -11.37 -0.67 -1.56
C GLU A 53 -9.84 -0.52 -1.43
N VAL A 54 -9.18 -0.44 -2.58
CA VAL A 54 -7.79 -0.02 -2.70
C VAL A 54 -7.75 1.44 -3.15
N THR A 55 -7.19 2.31 -2.32
CA THR A 55 -6.96 3.72 -2.64
C THR A 55 -5.46 3.96 -2.88
N ALA A 56 -5.09 4.32 -4.11
CA ALA A 56 -3.72 4.65 -4.46
C ALA A 56 -3.44 6.15 -4.30
N LEU A 57 -2.34 6.49 -3.62
CA LEU A 57 -1.81 7.84 -3.54
C LEU A 57 -0.69 7.97 -4.59
N VAL A 58 -0.90 8.83 -5.57
CA VAL A 58 0.05 9.07 -6.67
C VAL A 58 0.46 10.54 -6.76
N GLY A 59 1.51 10.85 -7.49
CA GLY A 59 2.00 12.22 -7.68
C GLY A 59 3.54 12.27 -7.71
N PRO A 60 4.13 13.43 -8.07
CA PRO A 60 5.57 13.60 -8.15
C PRO A 60 6.29 13.35 -6.80
N ASN A 61 7.60 13.11 -6.87
CA ASN A 61 8.43 13.05 -5.66
C ASN A 61 8.35 14.36 -4.88
N GLY A 62 8.27 14.26 -3.56
CA GLY A 62 8.11 15.43 -2.69
C GLY A 62 6.70 16.03 -2.65
N SER A 63 5.69 15.45 -3.29
CA SER A 63 4.30 15.94 -3.25
C SER A 63 3.58 15.71 -1.91
N GLY A 64 4.19 15.00 -0.94
CA GLY A 64 3.62 14.81 0.39
C GLY A 64 2.94 13.45 0.63
N LYS A 65 2.93 12.51 -0.33
CA LYS A 65 2.27 11.19 -0.25
C LYS A 65 2.63 10.41 1.00
N SER A 66 3.92 10.09 1.18
CA SER A 66 4.40 9.33 2.35
C SER A 66 4.19 10.08 3.66
N THR A 67 4.26 11.42 3.63
CA THR A 67 3.98 12.26 4.80
C THR A 67 2.51 12.14 5.20
N LEU A 68 1.59 12.27 4.24
CA LEU A 68 0.16 12.08 4.48
C LEU A 68 -0.12 10.66 5.01
N LEU A 69 0.40 9.62 4.33
CA LEU A 69 0.19 8.24 4.74
C LEU A 69 0.70 7.96 6.17
N ARG A 70 1.89 8.48 6.52
CA ARG A 70 2.44 8.36 7.88
C ARG A 70 1.63 9.13 8.92
N THR A 71 0.99 10.22 8.53
CA THR A 71 0.09 10.96 9.41
C THR A 71 -1.20 10.19 9.65
N LEU A 72 -1.75 9.53 8.63
CA LEU A 72 -2.87 8.61 8.77
C LEU A 72 -2.55 7.44 9.71
N ALA A 73 -1.30 6.97 9.71
CA ALA A 73 -0.80 5.94 10.63
C ALA A 73 -0.37 6.49 12.00
N ARG A 74 -0.52 7.80 12.26
CA ARG A 74 -0.09 8.49 13.49
C ARG A 74 1.42 8.38 13.79
N LEU A 75 2.24 8.09 12.77
CA LEU A 75 3.71 8.18 12.88
C LEU A 75 4.23 9.60 12.67
N GLN A 76 3.42 10.47 12.08
CA GLN A 76 3.68 11.90 11.92
C GLN A 76 2.51 12.68 12.52
N ASN A 77 2.80 13.68 13.34
CA ASN A 77 1.75 14.50 13.94
C ASN A 77 1.14 15.45 12.91
N ALA A 78 -0.18 15.52 12.88
CA ALA A 78 -0.90 16.58 12.18
C ALA A 78 -0.79 17.89 12.97
N ARG A 79 -0.66 19.03 12.26
CA ARG A 79 -0.74 20.37 12.82
C ARG A 79 -2.19 20.81 13.01
N SER A 80 -3.06 20.38 12.10
CA SER A 80 -4.51 20.63 12.11
C SER A 80 -5.23 19.60 11.29
N GLY A 81 -6.56 19.60 11.35
CA GLY A 81 -7.44 18.64 10.71
C GLY A 81 -7.90 17.54 11.65
N SER A 82 -8.66 16.60 11.14
CA SER A 82 -9.21 15.47 11.90
C SER A 82 -8.86 14.14 11.24
N LEU A 83 -8.83 13.09 12.03
CA LEU A 83 -8.69 11.70 11.60
C LEU A 83 -9.81 10.90 12.26
N THR A 84 -10.59 10.20 11.45
CA THR A 84 -11.71 9.38 11.92
C THR A 84 -11.47 7.93 11.55
N VAL A 85 -11.58 7.05 12.54
CA VAL A 85 -11.64 5.60 12.35
C VAL A 85 -13.10 5.19 12.39
N ASP A 86 -13.59 4.63 11.28
CA ASP A 86 -14.93 4.06 11.23
C ASP A 86 -14.84 2.56 11.56
N ALA A 87 -15.42 2.17 12.69
CA ALA A 87 -15.45 0.79 13.15
C ALA A 87 -16.74 0.06 12.72
N GLY A 88 -17.40 0.51 11.67
CA GLY A 88 -18.64 -0.08 11.17
C GLY A 88 -19.79 0.12 12.16
N THR A 89 -20.28 -0.99 12.76
CA THR A 89 -21.43 -0.94 13.70
C THR A 89 -21.16 -0.18 15.00
N ASP A 90 -19.91 0.01 15.36
CA ASP A 90 -19.52 0.64 16.64
C ASP A 90 -19.39 2.19 16.49
N GLY A 91 -19.61 2.70 15.27
CA GLY A 91 -19.61 4.13 14.96
C GLY A 91 -18.23 4.69 14.67
N ALA A 92 -18.22 5.97 14.31
CA ALA A 92 -16.99 6.71 13.98
C ALA A 92 -16.32 7.24 15.27
N THR A 93 -15.00 7.07 15.37
CA THR A 93 -14.20 7.49 16.52
C THR A 93 -13.08 8.42 16.09
N ASP A 94 -12.77 9.45 16.88
CA ASP A 94 -11.61 10.32 16.63
C ASP A 94 -10.32 9.51 16.71
N GLY A 95 -9.70 9.30 15.55
CA GLY A 95 -8.47 8.52 15.42
C GLY A 95 -7.28 9.15 16.13
N PHE A 96 -7.23 10.47 16.32
CA PHE A 96 -6.16 11.12 17.07
C PHE A 96 -6.32 10.97 18.58
N ALA A 97 -7.55 10.79 19.08
CA ALA A 97 -7.84 10.61 20.49
C ALA A 97 -7.68 9.17 21.00
N LEU A 98 -7.77 8.17 20.11
CA LEU A 98 -7.58 6.75 20.46
C LEU A 98 -6.23 6.52 21.14
N GLY A 99 -6.20 5.60 22.13
CA GLY A 99 -4.95 5.10 22.71
C GLY A 99 -4.06 4.44 21.64
N ALA A 100 -2.73 4.53 21.78
CA ALA A 100 -1.81 3.99 20.76
C ALA A 100 -2.04 2.52 20.41
N ARG A 101 -2.33 1.69 21.44
CA ARG A 101 -2.62 0.26 21.26
C ARG A 101 -3.96 0.01 20.59
N GLU A 102 -4.96 0.80 20.92
CA GLU A 102 -6.31 0.71 20.35
C GLU A 102 -6.27 1.11 18.87
N PHE A 103 -5.60 2.21 18.54
CA PHE A 103 -5.38 2.63 17.16
C PHE A 103 -4.59 1.58 16.35
N ALA A 104 -3.55 0.97 16.96
CA ALA A 104 -2.78 -0.09 16.32
C ALA A 104 -3.58 -1.39 16.07
N ARG A 105 -4.76 -1.57 16.65
CA ARG A 105 -5.69 -2.66 16.29
C ARG A 105 -6.59 -2.32 15.11
N CYS A 106 -6.64 -1.06 14.71
CA CYS A 106 -7.44 -0.59 13.59
C CYS A 106 -6.61 -0.41 12.32
N VAL A 107 -5.35 0.07 12.47
CA VAL A 107 -4.51 0.49 11.35
C VAL A 107 -3.13 -0.14 11.45
N ALA A 108 -2.70 -0.82 10.38
CA ALA A 108 -1.33 -1.29 10.19
C ALA A 108 -0.62 -0.45 9.11
N LEU A 109 0.70 -0.27 9.25
CA LEU A 109 1.52 0.43 8.26
C LEU A 109 2.76 -0.37 7.91
N LEU A 110 2.97 -0.60 6.61
CA LEU A 110 4.22 -1.02 6.02
C LEU A 110 5.00 0.22 5.55
N THR A 111 6.12 0.55 6.19
CA THR A 111 6.99 1.66 5.78
C THR A 111 8.00 1.21 4.73
N GLN A 112 8.44 2.15 3.88
CA GLN A 112 9.40 1.92 2.79
C GLN A 112 10.74 1.31 3.27
N SER A 113 11.30 1.81 4.37
CA SER A 113 12.57 1.33 4.90
C SER A 113 12.40 0.76 6.29
N ARG A 114 12.91 -0.48 6.48
CA ARG A 114 12.98 -1.14 7.78
C ARG A 114 14.36 -1.75 7.97
N SER A 115 14.90 -1.58 9.16
CA SER A 115 16.13 -2.27 9.54
C SER A 115 15.83 -3.77 9.71
N THR A 116 16.70 -4.61 9.16
CA THR A 116 16.62 -6.06 9.37
C THR A 116 17.21 -6.39 10.73
N PRO A 117 16.40 -6.88 11.69
CA PRO A 117 16.92 -7.28 13.00
C PRO A 117 17.74 -8.57 12.82
N GLY A 118 19.02 -8.55 13.23
CA GLY A 118 19.85 -9.76 13.20
C GLY A 118 19.45 -10.78 14.26
N GLY A 119 19.59 -12.08 13.92
CA GLY A 119 19.38 -13.17 14.87
C GLY A 119 17.92 -13.52 15.15
N LEU A 120 16.97 -13.03 14.36
CA LEU A 120 15.54 -13.37 14.45
C LEU A 120 15.12 -14.27 13.30
N SER A 121 14.22 -15.21 13.58
CA SER A 121 13.55 -15.97 12.54
C SER A 121 12.43 -15.14 11.86
N VAL A 122 12.01 -15.60 10.68
CA VAL A 122 10.84 -15.03 9.99
C VAL A 122 9.63 -15.00 10.91
N ARG A 123 9.37 -16.10 11.63
CA ARG A 123 8.23 -16.19 12.58
C ARG A 123 8.34 -15.13 13.68
N ASP A 124 9.51 -14.93 14.27
CA ASP A 124 9.72 -13.93 15.33
C ASP A 124 9.37 -12.51 14.83
N VAL A 125 9.76 -12.20 13.58
CA VAL A 125 9.45 -10.89 12.96
C VAL A 125 7.96 -10.74 12.69
N VAL A 126 7.28 -11.78 12.21
CA VAL A 126 5.83 -11.74 11.98
C VAL A 126 5.07 -11.61 13.30
N GLU A 127 5.55 -12.23 14.37
CA GLU A 127 4.97 -12.10 15.72
C GLU A 127 5.00 -10.67 16.27
N PHE A 128 5.86 -9.78 15.78
CA PHE A 128 5.82 -8.36 16.17
C PHE A 128 4.47 -7.70 15.81
N GLY A 129 3.81 -8.15 14.75
CA GLY A 129 2.46 -7.70 14.39
C GLY A 129 1.43 -7.94 15.50
N ARG A 130 1.67 -8.94 16.38
CA ARG A 130 0.75 -9.26 17.49
C ARG A 130 0.94 -8.39 18.73
N TYR A 131 1.92 -7.47 18.72
CA TYR A 131 2.20 -6.61 19.87
C TYR A 131 0.96 -5.84 20.40
N PRO A 132 0.08 -5.27 19.55
CA PRO A 132 -1.15 -4.62 20.02
C PRO A 132 -2.14 -5.54 20.73
N HIS A 133 -2.09 -6.85 20.46
CA HIS A 133 -3.00 -7.85 21.03
C HIS A 133 -2.50 -8.47 22.34
N ARG A 134 -1.19 -8.40 22.61
CA ARG A 134 -0.61 -8.89 23.88
C ARG A 134 -1.15 -8.06 25.04
N GLY A 135 -1.69 -8.72 26.06
CA GLY A 135 -2.26 -8.06 27.23
C GLY A 135 -1.24 -7.27 28.05
N ARG A 136 -1.75 -6.36 28.89
CA ARG A 136 -0.95 -5.70 29.93
C ARG A 136 -0.46 -6.78 30.88
N TRP A 137 0.81 -6.76 31.30
CA TRP A 137 1.42 -7.74 32.19
C TRP A 137 1.63 -9.16 31.58
N GLY A 138 1.89 -9.25 30.27
CA GLY A 138 2.24 -10.52 29.63
C GLY A 138 1.08 -11.51 29.49
N ARG A 139 -0.19 -11.05 29.54
CA ARG A 139 -1.31 -11.93 29.20
C ARG A 139 -1.13 -12.49 27.81
N PRO A 140 -1.27 -13.81 27.62
CA PRO A 140 -1.13 -14.42 26.31
C PRO A 140 -2.17 -13.88 25.34
N ASP A 141 -1.78 -13.81 24.07
CA ASP A 141 -2.64 -13.59 22.92
C ASP A 141 -3.13 -14.97 22.43
N PRO A 142 -4.36 -15.39 22.76
CA PRO A 142 -4.82 -16.76 22.48
C PRO A 142 -4.87 -17.07 20.97
N ASP A 143 -5.10 -16.05 20.15
CA ASP A 143 -5.22 -16.17 18.70
C ASP A 143 -3.89 -15.89 17.98
N GLY A 144 -2.86 -15.49 18.70
CA GLY A 144 -1.60 -14.99 18.15
C GLY A 144 -0.90 -15.97 17.23
N ALA A 145 -0.76 -17.23 17.64
CA ALA A 145 -0.11 -18.25 16.80
C ALA A 145 -0.88 -18.49 15.49
N ALA A 146 -2.20 -18.60 15.56
CA ALA A 146 -3.04 -18.80 14.38
C ALA A 146 -3.02 -17.58 13.44
N ALA A 147 -2.98 -16.35 13.98
CA ALA A 147 -2.85 -15.13 13.18
C ALA A 147 -1.49 -15.06 12.46
N VAL A 148 -0.41 -15.45 13.13
CA VAL A 148 0.92 -15.53 12.52
C VAL A 148 0.95 -16.57 11.40
N ASP A 149 0.40 -17.77 11.63
CA ASP A 149 0.37 -18.82 10.61
C ASP A 149 -0.44 -18.38 9.37
N ARG A 150 -1.60 -17.75 9.57
CA ARG A 150 -2.39 -17.16 8.47
C ARG A 150 -1.62 -16.10 7.70
N ALA A 151 -0.94 -15.20 8.40
CA ALA A 151 -0.17 -14.12 7.76
C ALA A 151 1.00 -14.66 6.94
N LEU A 152 1.70 -15.70 7.44
CA LEU A 152 2.77 -16.39 6.72
C LEU A 152 2.23 -17.06 5.44
N ALA A 153 1.10 -17.74 5.52
CA ALA A 153 0.46 -18.39 4.38
C ALA A 153 -0.01 -17.36 3.33
N LEU A 154 -0.68 -16.28 3.76
CA LEU A 154 -1.16 -15.22 2.86
C LEU A 154 -0.03 -14.52 2.07
N THR A 155 1.17 -14.49 2.61
CA THR A 155 2.32 -13.87 1.96
C THR A 155 3.26 -14.88 1.30
N GLY A 156 2.93 -16.19 1.37
CA GLY A 156 3.72 -17.28 0.77
C GLY A 156 5.14 -17.37 1.34
N VAL A 157 5.29 -17.20 2.66
CA VAL A 157 6.58 -17.30 3.35
C VAL A 157 6.56 -18.34 4.49
N GLU A 158 5.56 -19.19 4.54
CA GLU A 158 5.42 -20.24 5.56
C GLU A 158 6.61 -21.20 5.60
N ASP A 159 7.14 -21.61 4.46
CA ASP A 159 8.31 -22.49 4.35
C ASP A 159 9.59 -21.83 4.86
N LEU A 160 9.58 -20.52 5.03
CA LEU A 160 10.70 -19.73 5.53
C LEU A 160 10.58 -19.40 7.02
N ALA A 161 9.51 -19.83 7.71
CA ALA A 161 9.17 -19.41 9.07
C ALA A 161 10.31 -19.58 10.10
N GLY A 162 11.08 -20.66 9.98
CA GLY A 162 12.24 -20.93 10.86
C GLY A 162 13.57 -20.33 10.39
N ARG A 163 13.59 -19.66 9.22
CA ARG A 163 14.82 -19.12 8.65
C ARG A 163 15.18 -17.78 9.28
N GLY A 164 16.47 -17.48 9.43
CA GLY A 164 16.96 -16.16 9.86
C GLY A 164 16.63 -15.09 8.80
N VAL A 165 16.11 -13.94 9.21
CA VAL A 165 15.68 -12.88 8.28
C VAL A 165 16.84 -12.27 7.51
N GLU A 166 18.06 -12.34 8.04
CA GLU A 166 19.29 -11.90 7.38
C GLU A 166 19.71 -12.78 6.18
N GLN A 167 19.10 -13.95 6.02
CA GLN A 167 19.36 -14.91 4.93
C GLN A 167 18.36 -14.76 3.77
N LEU A 168 17.44 -13.81 3.86
CA LEU A 168 16.38 -13.63 2.89
C LEU A 168 16.79 -12.69 1.75
N SER A 169 16.23 -12.92 0.56
CA SER A 169 16.26 -11.93 -0.51
C SER A 169 15.43 -10.70 -0.14
N GLY A 170 15.67 -9.56 -0.82
CA GLY A 170 14.88 -8.35 -0.58
C GLY A 170 13.37 -8.55 -0.74
N GLY A 171 12.94 -9.29 -1.77
CA GLY A 171 11.52 -9.60 -1.98
C GLY A 171 10.94 -10.54 -0.92
N GLN A 172 11.71 -11.53 -0.45
CA GLN A 172 11.27 -12.38 0.66
C GLN A 172 11.13 -11.58 1.95
N LEU A 173 12.09 -10.72 2.25
CA LEU A 173 12.05 -9.85 3.42
C LEU A 173 10.86 -8.88 3.38
N GLN A 174 10.54 -8.32 2.21
CA GLN A 174 9.38 -7.46 2.03
C GLN A 174 8.07 -8.20 2.35
N ARG A 175 7.93 -9.47 1.92
CA ARG A 175 6.77 -10.31 2.25
C ARG A 175 6.69 -10.63 3.74
N VAL A 176 7.82 -10.85 4.41
CA VAL A 176 7.86 -11.05 5.86
C VAL A 176 7.37 -9.81 6.61
N TRP A 177 7.77 -8.61 6.19
CA TRP A 177 7.26 -7.38 6.78
C TRP A 177 5.77 -7.16 6.51
N LEU A 178 5.30 -7.53 5.31
CA LEU A 178 3.87 -7.51 5.02
C LEU A 178 3.12 -8.52 5.89
N ALA A 179 3.65 -9.75 6.06
CA ALA A 179 3.10 -10.73 6.98
C ALA A 179 2.99 -10.19 8.41
N SER A 180 4.00 -9.44 8.88
CA SER A 180 3.93 -8.78 10.20
C SER A 180 2.79 -7.77 10.29
N CYS A 181 2.53 -7.00 9.22
CA CYS A 181 1.37 -6.11 9.17
C CYS A 181 0.04 -6.88 9.15
N LEU A 182 -0.05 -7.98 8.39
CA LEU A 182 -1.26 -8.81 8.30
C LEU A 182 -1.54 -9.57 9.60
N ALA A 183 -0.49 -10.03 10.30
CA ALA A 183 -0.62 -10.65 11.62
C ALA A 183 -1.24 -9.72 12.66
N GLN A 184 -1.21 -8.41 12.44
CA GLN A 184 -1.86 -7.42 13.29
C GLN A 184 -3.40 -7.47 13.20
N GLU A 185 -3.96 -8.08 12.14
CA GLU A 185 -5.41 -8.26 11.91
C GLU A 185 -6.20 -6.96 12.02
N THR A 186 -5.78 -5.96 11.27
CA THR A 186 -6.41 -4.64 11.21
C THR A 186 -7.39 -4.54 10.05
N GLY A 187 -8.41 -3.69 10.18
CA GLY A 187 -9.32 -3.37 9.08
C GLY A 187 -8.76 -2.39 8.06
N VAL A 188 -7.66 -1.68 8.39
CA VAL A 188 -6.97 -0.74 7.49
C VAL A 188 -5.51 -1.13 7.36
N LEU A 189 -5.03 -1.23 6.12
CA LEU A 189 -3.64 -1.50 5.77
C LEU A 189 -3.07 -0.34 4.95
N LEU A 190 -2.02 0.28 5.45
CA LEU A 190 -1.30 1.36 4.78
C LEU A 190 0.04 0.84 4.27
N LEU A 191 0.39 1.15 3.00
CA LEU A 191 1.59 0.67 2.34
C LEU A 191 2.35 1.84 1.71
N ASP A 192 3.55 2.15 2.22
CA ASP A 192 4.39 3.24 1.74
C ASP A 192 5.42 2.71 0.73
N GLU A 193 5.13 2.86 -0.58
CA GLU A 193 5.96 2.41 -1.71
C GLU A 193 6.35 0.92 -1.65
N PRO A 194 5.39 0.01 -1.53
CA PRO A 194 5.69 -1.40 -1.26
C PRO A 194 6.30 -2.15 -2.46
N THR A 195 6.20 -1.62 -3.68
CA THR A 195 6.72 -2.23 -4.91
C THR A 195 8.14 -1.78 -5.25
N THR A 196 8.69 -0.79 -4.55
CA THR A 196 10.02 -0.25 -4.81
C THR A 196 11.10 -1.30 -4.52
N TYR A 197 12.09 -1.42 -5.43
CA TYR A 197 13.18 -2.40 -5.38
C TYR A 197 12.78 -3.88 -5.55
N LEU A 198 11.53 -4.17 -5.88
CA LEU A 198 11.10 -5.51 -6.23
C LEU A 198 11.27 -5.77 -7.73
N ASP A 199 11.57 -7.01 -8.10
CA ASP A 199 11.49 -7.42 -9.50
C ASP A 199 10.03 -7.52 -9.98
N LEU A 200 9.84 -7.55 -11.30
CA LEU A 200 8.52 -7.49 -11.92
C LEU A 200 7.55 -8.57 -11.40
N ARG A 201 8.05 -9.79 -11.16
CA ARG A 201 7.23 -10.88 -10.67
C ARG A 201 6.66 -10.57 -9.28
N TYR A 202 7.55 -10.13 -8.37
CA TYR A 202 7.14 -9.82 -7.00
C TYR A 202 6.26 -8.56 -6.91
N GLN A 203 6.44 -7.61 -7.83
CA GLN A 203 5.52 -6.46 -7.94
C GLN A 203 4.10 -6.93 -8.27
N VAL A 204 3.94 -7.79 -9.29
CA VAL A 204 2.63 -8.31 -9.70
C VAL A 204 2.00 -9.11 -8.55
N GLU A 205 2.74 -10.05 -7.95
CA GLU A 205 2.24 -10.87 -6.84
C GLU A 205 1.79 -10.00 -5.64
N LEU A 206 2.47 -8.87 -5.39
CA LEU A 206 2.10 -7.95 -4.32
C LEU A 206 0.84 -7.14 -4.66
N LEU A 207 0.70 -6.69 -5.92
CA LEU A 207 -0.50 -5.99 -6.38
C LEU A 207 -1.74 -6.92 -6.31
N ASP A 208 -1.59 -8.18 -6.75
CA ASP A 208 -2.65 -9.19 -6.64
C ASP A 208 -3.03 -9.43 -5.17
N LEU A 209 -2.04 -9.58 -4.28
CA LEU A 209 -2.30 -9.75 -2.85
C LEU A 209 -3.06 -8.55 -2.25
N MET A 210 -2.70 -7.31 -2.61
CA MET A 210 -3.45 -6.12 -2.16
C MET A 210 -4.91 -6.17 -2.63
N ARG A 211 -5.15 -6.61 -3.86
CA ARG A 211 -6.52 -6.77 -4.39
C ARG A 211 -7.28 -7.83 -3.62
N ASP A 212 -6.67 -9.00 -3.40
CA ASP A 212 -7.27 -10.10 -2.63
C ASP A 212 -7.62 -9.66 -1.18
N LEU A 213 -6.74 -8.89 -0.54
CA LEU A 213 -6.99 -8.36 0.81
C LEU A 213 -8.22 -7.43 0.85
N ALA A 214 -8.40 -6.60 -0.17
CA ALA A 214 -9.60 -5.77 -0.27
C ALA A 214 -10.83 -6.61 -0.62
N ASP A 215 -10.80 -7.40 -1.70
CA ASP A 215 -11.95 -8.09 -2.25
C ASP A 215 -12.45 -9.24 -1.37
N LEU A 216 -11.52 -10.03 -0.82
CA LEU A 216 -11.86 -11.26 -0.09
C LEU A 216 -11.93 -11.06 1.43
N HIS A 217 -11.18 -10.07 1.95
CA HIS A 217 -11.06 -9.86 3.39
C HIS A 217 -11.67 -8.54 3.86
N GLY A 218 -12.15 -7.68 2.95
CA GLY A 218 -12.82 -6.44 3.27
C GLY A 218 -11.91 -5.37 3.87
N ILE A 219 -10.58 -5.50 3.69
CA ILE A 219 -9.60 -4.57 4.24
C ILE A 219 -9.61 -3.28 3.41
N ALA A 220 -9.61 -2.12 4.07
CA ALA A 220 -9.35 -0.83 3.43
C ALA A 220 -7.84 -0.69 3.19
N VAL A 221 -7.41 -0.66 1.92
CA VAL A 221 -5.99 -0.56 1.56
C VAL A 221 -5.66 0.84 1.07
N GLY A 222 -4.73 1.52 1.74
CA GLY A 222 -4.15 2.79 1.29
C GLY A 222 -2.71 2.56 0.84
N VAL A 223 -2.37 2.82 -0.41
CA VAL A 223 -1.04 2.53 -0.95
C VAL A 223 -0.42 3.72 -1.67
N VAL A 224 0.84 4.04 -1.39
CA VAL A 224 1.63 4.98 -2.19
C VAL A 224 2.29 4.20 -3.33
N LEU A 225 2.00 4.61 -4.56
CA LEU A 225 2.60 4.04 -5.77
C LEU A 225 3.25 5.14 -6.61
N HIS A 226 4.39 4.81 -7.24
CA HIS A 226 5.07 5.70 -8.19
C HIS A 226 4.66 5.43 -9.63
N ASP A 227 4.32 4.19 -9.93
CA ASP A 227 3.90 3.75 -11.26
C ASP A 227 2.39 3.95 -11.42
N LEU A 228 2.01 4.79 -12.37
CA LEU A 228 0.61 5.11 -12.65
C LEU A 228 -0.14 3.91 -13.24
N ASP A 229 0.54 3.07 -14.03
CA ASP A 229 -0.07 1.88 -14.62
C ASP A 229 -0.35 0.83 -13.53
N GLN A 230 0.56 0.68 -12.54
CA GLN A 230 0.29 -0.14 -11.35
C GLN A 230 -0.91 0.40 -10.58
N ALA A 231 -0.98 1.72 -10.35
CA ALA A 231 -2.10 2.34 -9.65
C ALA A 231 -3.42 2.13 -10.41
N ALA A 232 -3.43 2.33 -11.74
CA ALA A 232 -4.60 2.08 -12.57
C ALA A 232 -5.05 0.61 -12.58
N SER A 233 -4.11 -0.32 -12.36
CA SER A 233 -4.41 -1.76 -12.40
C SER A 233 -5.04 -2.30 -11.13
N VAL A 234 -4.77 -1.68 -9.97
CA VAL A 234 -5.14 -2.24 -8.67
C VAL A 234 -6.11 -1.37 -7.88
N ALA A 235 -6.16 -0.06 -8.13
CA ALA A 235 -6.92 0.87 -7.30
C ALA A 235 -8.37 1.02 -7.77
N ASP A 236 -9.29 1.06 -6.80
CA ASP A 236 -10.68 1.51 -6.99
C ASP A 236 -10.74 3.05 -6.99
N ARG A 237 -9.86 3.67 -6.22
CA ARG A 237 -9.74 5.12 -6.11
C ARG A 237 -8.29 5.57 -6.18
N VAL A 238 -8.09 6.75 -6.74
CA VAL A 238 -6.80 7.40 -6.84
C VAL A 238 -6.89 8.80 -6.23
N ALA A 239 -5.98 9.10 -5.32
CA ALA A 239 -5.73 10.44 -4.82
C ALA A 239 -4.42 10.97 -5.44
N LEU A 240 -4.53 11.99 -6.29
CA LEU A 240 -3.39 12.64 -6.93
C LEU A 240 -2.90 13.81 -6.07
N LEU A 241 -1.67 13.71 -5.62
CA LEU A 241 -1.04 14.73 -4.78
C LEU A 241 -0.05 15.58 -5.59
N HIS A 242 -0.17 16.90 -5.45
CA HIS A 242 0.78 17.86 -5.99
C HIS A 242 1.06 18.98 -4.97
N ALA A 243 2.32 19.32 -4.75
CA ALA A 243 2.74 20.39 -3.84
C ALA A 243 2.02 20.36 -2.47
N GLY A 244 1.91 19.20 -1.85
CA GLY A 244 1.30 19.00 -0.55
C GLY A 244 -0.24 19.01 -0.51
N ARG A 245 -0.91 19.05 -1.65
CA ARG A 245 -2.38 19.08 -1.76
C ARG A 245 -2.89 17.87 -2.52
N VAL A 246 -4.05 17.36 -2.14
CA VAL A 246 -4.83 16.46 -2.98
C VAL A 246 -5.51 17.30 -4.05
N VAL A 247 -5.07 17.18 -5.30
CA VAL A 247 -5.57 17.97 -6.42
C VAL A 247 -6.68 17.27 -7.19
N ALA A 248 -6.77 15.94 -7.07
CA ALA A 248 -7.88 15.13 -7.57
C ALA A 248 -8.03 13.88 -6.71
N ASP A 249 -9.27 13.42 -6.55
CA ASP A 249 -9.66 12.17 -5.88
C ASP A 249 -10.88 11.59 -6.59
N GLY A 250 -10.74 10.40 -7.16
CA GLY A 250 -11.77 9.75 -7.96
C GLY A 250 -11.38 8.33 -8.36
N THR A 251 -12.12 7.78 -9.33
CA THR A 251 -11.68 6.54 -9.99
C THR A 251 -10.40 6.79 -10.82
N PRO A 252 -9.66 5.76 -11.20
CA PRO A 252 -8.54 5.94 -12.12
C PRO A 252 -8.92 6.71 -13.39
N GLU A 253 -10.11 6.44 -13.95
CA GLU A 253 -10.64 7.10 -15.15
C GLU A 253 -10.90 8.59 -14.94
N ASP A 254 -11.37 8.99 -13.75
CA ASP A 254 -11.63 10.40 -13.42
C ASP A 254 -10.33 11.19 -13.22
N VAL A 255 -9.29 10.54 -12.66
CA VAL A 255 -8.05 11.21 -12.24
C VAL A 255 -6.96 11.14 -13.31
N PHE A 256 -6.87 10.04 -14.06
CA PHE A 256 -5.81 9.87 -15.06
C PHE A 256 -6.23 10.44 -16.41
N THR A 257 -6.35 11.78 -16.47
CA THR A 257 -6.53 12.50 -17.73
C THR A 257 -5.18 13.03 -18.24
N PRO A 258 -4.96 13.08 -19.56
CA PRO A 258 -3.71 13.61 -20.13
C PRO A 258 -3.39 15.02 -19.63
N GLU A 259 -4.40 15.89 -19.52
CA GLU A 259 -4.24 17.27 -19.10
C GLU A 259 -3.78 17.36 -17.65
N LEU A 260 -4.49 16.69 -16.75
CA LEU A 260 -4.21 16.72 -15.31
C LEU A 260 -2.85 16.10 -14.97
N LEU A 261 -2.55 14.94 -15.56
CA LEU A 261 -1.27 14.28 -15.33
C LEU A 261 -0.12 15.11 -15.91
N SER A 262 -0.29 15.68 -17.11
CA SER A 262 0.76 16.51 -17.73
C SER A 262 1.05 17.77 -16.93
N ASP A 263 0.02 18.41 -16.38
CA ASP A 263 0.15 19.59 -15.51
C ASP A 263 0.90 19.24 -14.21
N VAL A 264 0.46 18.19 -13.52
CA VAL A 264 1.01 17.78 -12.22
C VAL A 264 2.46 17.27 -12.33
N TYR A 265 2.77 16.52 -13.37
CA TYR A 265 4.14 15.96 -13.57
C TYR A 265 5.08 16.88 -14.35
N GLY A 266 4.56 17.96 -14.96
CA GLY A 266 5.35 18.92 -15.74
C GLY A 266 5.94 18.36 -17.03
N ILE A 267 5.38 17.27 -17.55
CA ILE A 267 5.75 16.63 -18.82
C ILE A 267 4.49 16.16 -19.53
N ARG A 268 4.51 16.07 -20.84
CA ARG A 268 3.38 15.51 -21.58
C ARG A 268 3.20 14.03 -21.21
N ILE A 269 1.99 13.67 -20.79
CA ILE A 269 1.59 12.29 -20.52
C ILE A 269 0.35 11.99 -21.36
N ASP A 270 0.44 11.01 -22.24
CA ASP A 270 -0.69 10.48 -22.98
C ASP A 270 -1.33 9.36 -22.12
N VAL A 271 -2.66 9.27 -22.15
CA VAL A 271 -3.43 8.24 -21.46
C VAL A 271 -4.32 7.54 -22.48
N ASP A 272 -4.16 6.24 -22.60
CA ASP A 272 -4.90 5.40 -23.52
C ASP A 272 -5.56 4.25 -22.75
N THR A 273 -6.65 3.71 -23.29
CA THR A 273 -7.23 2.47 -22.76
C THR A 273 -6.74 1.29 -23.57
N ASP A 274 -6.17 0.29 -22.90
CA ASP A 274 -5.76 -0.96 -23.55
C ASP A 274 -7.00 -1.70 -24.08
N PRO A 275 -7.13 -1.91 -25.40
CA PRO A 275 -8.32 -2.49 -25.99
C PRO A 275 -8.55 -3.96 -25.61
N SER A 276 -7.51 -4.65 -25.12
CA SER A 276 -7.59 -6.07 -24.75
C SER A 276 -8.01 -6.27 -23.30
N THR A 277 -7.65 -5.34 -22.41
CA THR A 277 -7.89 -5.46 -20.96
C THR A 277 -8.87 -4.42 -20.43
N GLY A 278 -9.16 -3.35 -21.18
CA GLY A 278 -9.95 -2.19 -20.73
C GLY A 278 -9.24 -1.32 -19.70
N ARG A 279 -7.97 -1.61 -19.37
CA ARG A 279 -7.20 -0.88 -18.36
C ARG A 279 -6.57 0.38 -18.95
N LEU A 280 -6.47 1.42 -18.14
CA LEU A 280 -5.72 2.62 -18.50
C LEU A 280 -4.23 2.34 -18.59
N ARG A 281 -3.58 2.96 -19.56
CA ARG A 281 -2.13 3.00 -19.73
C ARG A 281 -1.67 4.44 -19.85
N THR A 282 -0.61 4.76 -19.15
CA THR A 282 -0.01 6.08 -19.16
C THR A 282 1.35 6.03 -19.90
N ARG A 283 1.61 7.02 -20.72
CA ARG A 283 2.86 7.12 -21.48
C ARG A 283 3.46 8.51 -21.37
N ALA A 284 4.55 8.61 -20.62
CA ALA A 284 5.32 9.84 -20.54
C ALA A 284 6.05 10.11 -21.87
N MET A 285 5.89 11.31 -22.41
CA MET A 285 6.45 11.73 -23.71
C MET A 285 7.68 12.59 -23.50
N GLY A 286 8.85 12.02 -23.74
CA GLY A 286 10.11 12.75 -23.74
C GLY A 286 10.39 13.48 -25.08
N ARG A 287 11.40 14.36 -25.13
CA ARG A 287 11.81 15.08 -26.34
C ARG A 287 12.16 14.18 -27.54
N HIS A 288 12.52 12.92 -27.27
CA HIS A 288 12.90 11.94 -28.29
C HIS A 288 11.95 10.74 -28.28
N HIS A 289 10.64 11.01 -28.34
CA HIS A 289 9.60 9.97 -28.26
C HIS A 289 9.49 9.13 -29.54
N SER A 290 9.97 9.62 -30.70
CA SER A 290 10.02 8.80 -31.91
C SER A 290 11.44 8.72 -32.52
N ARG A 291 11.77 7.54 -33.09
CA ARG A 291 13.03 7.35 -33.80
C ARG A 291 13.12 8.21 -35.06
N SER A 292 12.00 8.48 -35.74
CA SER A 292 11.89 9.30 -36.95
C SER A 292 12.21 10.77 -36.68
N GLU A 293 11.81 11.33 -35.54
CA GLU A 293 12.12 12.72 -35.20
C GLU A 293 13.59 12.94 -34.87
N ARG A 294 14.28 11.94 -34.30
CA ARG A 294 15.74 12.03 -34.04
C ARG A 294 16.57 12.13 -35.32
N LEU A 295 16.09 11.52 -36.40
CA LEU A 295 16.79 11.53 -37.69
C LEU A 295 16.52 12.81 -38.49
N SER A 296 15.38 13.48 -38.27
CA SER A 296 15.03 14.74 -38.94
C SER A 296 15.73 15.98 -38.35
N THR A 297 16.20 15.93 -37.10
CA THR A 297 16.93 17.03 -36.43
C THR A 297 18.46 16.99 -36.67
N SER A 298 18.96 15.98 -37.38
CA SER A 298 20.39 15.78 -37.67
C SER A 298 20.74 16.07 -39.14
N SER A 299 19.85 16.74 -39.91
CA SER A 299 20.05 17.10 -41.31
C SER A 299 20.21 18.61 -41.52
#